data_cb3a3eeafae5ecf98e78004b2a40b630
#
_entry.id   cb3a3eeafae5ecf98e78004b2a40b630
#
_cell.length_a   1.000
_cell.length_b   1.000
_cell.length_c   1.000
_cell.angle_alpha   90.00
_cell.angle_beta   90.00
_cell.angle_gamma   90.00
#
_symmetry.space_group_name_H-M   'P 1'
#
loop_
_entity.id
_entity.type
_entity.pdbx_description
1 polymer ?
#
loop_
_entity_poly.entity_id
_entity_poly.type
_entity_poly.pdbx_seq_one_letter_code
_entity_poly.pdbx_strand_id
1 'polypeptide(L)'
;MRIAVEDSRTGKLIKLDVKEHHKIERIVDIIIKHMGIISAEQRSYTLVLDGRELPPTITIEDAIHKFGLKENDKLALWARVVGGI
;
A
#
# COMPACT_ATOMS: atom_id res chain seq x y z
N MET A 1 0.30 4.74 14.13
CA MET A 1 0.54 3.31 13.86
C MET A 1 1.70 3.16 12.88
N ARG A 2 2.59 2.24 13.15
CA ARG A 2 3.69 1.95 12.24
C ARG A 2 3.39 0.69 11.45
N ILE A 3 3.65 0.74 10.14
CA ILE A 3 3.54 -0.42 9.27
C ILE A 3 4.80 -0.54 8.41
N ALA A 4 5.01 -1.71 7.85
CA ALA A 4 6.08 -1.95 6.89
C ALA A 4 5.44 -2.30 5.55
N VAL A 5 6.06 -1.84 4.46
CA VAL A 5 5.59 -2.15 3.11
C VAL A 5 6.74 -2.68 2.29
N GLU A 6 6.54 -3.82 1.69
CA GLU A 6 7.53 -4.46 0.83
C GLU A 6 7.10 -4.37 -0.62
N ASP A 7 7.98 -3.83 -1.47
CA ASP A 7 7.73 -3.80 -2.91
C ASP A 7 7.90 -5.23 -3.44
N SER A 8 6.82 -5.80 -3.95
CA SER A 8 6.83 -7.19 -4.42
C SER A 8 7.76 -7.44 -5.59
N ARG A 9 8.15 -6.40 -6.33
CA ARG A 9 9.04 -6.55 -7.48
C ARG A 9 10.51 -6.61 -7.10
N THR A 10 10.89 -5.84 -6.08
CA THR A 10 12.30 -5.67 -5.72
C THR A 10 12.67 -6.24 -4.37
N GLY A 11 11.67 -6.50 -3.53
CA GLY A 11 11.92 -6.91 -2.16
C GLY A 11 12.30 -5.76 -1.24
N LYS A 12 12.32 -4.53 -1.74
CA LYS A 12 12.67 -3.38 -0.93
C LYS A 12 11.59 -3.14 0.12
N LEU A 13 12.02 -2.92 1.34
CA LEU A 13 11.12 -2.73 2.48
C LEU A 13 11.25 -1.30 2.99
N ILE A 14 10.11 -0.66 3.24
CA ILE A 14 10.09 0.62 3.93
C ILE A 14 9.16 0.54 5.12
N LYS A 15 9.48 1.31 6.15
CA LYS A 15 8.64 1.46 7.33
C LYS A 15 8.11 2.88 7.35
N LEU A 16 6.85 3.04 7.69
CA LEU A 16 6.25 4.35 7.75
C LEU A 16 5.20 4.43 8.85
N ASP A 17 4.99 5.64 9.36
CA ASP A 17 3.94 5.90 10.32
C ASP A 17 2.71 6.39 9.57
N VAL A 18 1.57 5.80 9.89
CA VAL A 18 0.30 6.16 9.27
C VAL A 18 -0.70 6.54 10.35
N LYS A 19 -1.64 7.37 9.98
CA LYS A 19 -2.71 7.81 10.88
C LYS A 19 -4.04 7.20 10.44
N GLU A 20 -4.94 7.05 11.39
CA GLU A 20 -6.20 6.37 11.16
C GLU A 20 -7.03 7.00 10.04
N HIS A 21 -6.93 8.31 9.85
CA HIS A 21 -7.72 8.99 8.83
C HIS A 21 -7.10 8.94 7.43
N HIS A 22 -5.87 8.45 7.30
CA HIS A 22 -5.23 8.35 5.99
C HIS A 22 -5.92 7.30 5.15
N LYS A 23 -6.22 7.64 3.89
CA LYS A 23 -6.76 6.67 2.94
C LYS A 23 -5.64 5.83 2.36
N ILE A 24 -5.97 4.60 2.01
CA ILE A 24 -5.00 3.67 1.43
C ILE A 24 -4.34 4.27 0.18
N GLU A 25 -5.12 4.89 -0.70
CA GLU A 25 -4.57 5.53 -1.91
C GLU A 25 -3.55 6.60 -1.58
N ARG A 26 -3.74 7.33 -0.50
CA ARG A 26 -2.79 8.34 -0.07
C ARG A 26 -1.47 7.71 0.35
N ILE A 27 -1.56 6.61 1.07
CA ILE A 27 -0.38 5.89 1.53
C ILE A 27 0.38 5.31 0.35
N VAL A 28 -0.32 4.77 -0.63
CA VAL A 28 0.29 4.28 -1.87
C VAL A 28 1.06 5.40 -2.56
N ASP A 29 0.47 6.58 -2.68
CA ASP A 29 1.14 7.73 -3.30
C ASP A 29 2.43 8.10 -2.58
N ILE A 30 2.39 8.11 -1.25
CA ILE A 30 3.56 8.43 -0.44
C ILE A 30 4.67 7.39 -0.68
N ILE A 31 4.30 6.11 -0.71
CA ILE A 31 5.24 5.03 -0.92
C ILE A 31 5.88 5.13 -2.30
N ILE A 32 5.08 5.37 -3.32
CA ILE A 32 5.56 5.49 -4.70
C ILE A 32 6.58 6.61 -4.80
N LYS A 33 6.28 7.76 -4.22
CA LYS A 33 7.20 8.90 -4.22
C LYS A 33 8.48 8.58 -3.46
N HIS A 34 8.34 7.95 -2.32
CA HIS A 34 9.49 7.62 -1.47
C HIS A 34 10.42 6.62 -2.14
N MET A 35 9.86 5.66 -2.86
CA MET A 35 10.66 4.64 -3.55
C MET A 35 11.18 5.10 -4.91
N GLY A 36 10.79 6.29 -5.36
CA GLY A 36 11.20 6.78 -6.66
C GLY A 36 10.59 6.02 -7.82
N ILE A 37 9.44 5.42 -7.62
CA ILE A 37 8.77 4.68 -8.67
C ILE A 37 8.20 5.64 -9.69
N ILE A 38 8.51 5.41 -10.96
CA ILE A 38 8.01 6.24 -12.04
C ILE A 38 6.59 5.82 -12.37
N SER A 39 5.64 6.72 -12.14
CA SER A 39 4.23 6.42 -12.35
C SER A 39 3.79 6.65 -13.80
N ALA A 40 4.71 7.04 -14.68
CA ALA A 40 4.37 7.29 -16.08
C ALA A 40 3.98 6.01 -16.82
N GLU A 41 4.37 4.87 -16.32
CA GLU A 41 3.96 3.61 -16.88
C GLU A 41 2.52 3.32 -16.52
N GLN A 42 1.80 2.67 -17.40
CA GLN A 42 0.39 2.36 -17.19
C GLN A 42 0.23 1.26 -16.14
N ARG A 43 0.51 1.61 -14.92
CA ARG A 43 0.41 0.69 -13.79
C ARG A 43 -0.32 1.37 -12.64
N SER A 44 -1.09 0.59 -11.93
CA SER A 44 -1.61 1.01 -10.65
C SER A 44 -0.99 0.15 -9.56
N TYR A 45 -0.92 0.70 -8.37
CA TYR A 45 -0.35 0.00 -7.22
C TYR A 45 -1.42 -0.20 -6.16
N THR A 46 -1.35 -1.31 -5.48
CA THR A 46 -2.28 -1.64 -4.43
C THR A 46 -1.53 -2.21 -3.23
N LEU A 47 -2.11 -2.07 -2.05
CA LEU A 47 -1.57 -2.68 -0.84
C LEU A 47 -2.33 -3.95 -0.54
N VAL A 48 -1.59 -4.99 -0.19
CA VAL A 48 -2.15 -6.30 0.11
C VAL A 48 -1.77 -6.69 1.52
N LEU A 49 -2.76 -7.08 2.32
CA LEU A 49 -2.57 -7.55 3.68
C LEU A 49 -3.06 -9.00 3.75
N ASP A 50 -2.13 -9.92 4.06
CA ASP A 50 -2.44 -11.34 4.18
C ASP A 50 -3.22 -11.89 2.98
N GLY A 51 -2.76 -11.52 1.78
CA GLY A 51 -3.35 -11.99 0.54
C GLY A 51 -4.61 -11.27 0.11
N ARG A 52 -5.06 -10.25 0.87
CA ARG A 52 -6.27 -9.49 0.52
C ARG A 52 -5.91 -8.07 0.15
N GLU A 53 -6.42 -7.64 -0.98
CA GLU A 53 -6.25 -6.28 -1.46
C GLU A 53 -7.02 -5.30 -0.58
N LEU A 54 -6.36 -4.22 -0.16
CA LEU A 54 -7.04 -3.16 0.57
C LEU A 54 -7.60 -2.16 -0.45
N PRO A 55 -8.91 -1.91 -0.41
CA PRO A 55 -9.50 -0.93 -1.34
C PRO A 55 -8.83 0.44 -1.19
N PRO A 56 -8.57 1.16 -2.28
CA PRO A 56 -7.86 2.44 -2.20
C PRO A 56 -8.64 3.54 -1.48
N THR A 57 -9.95 3.42 -1.42
CA THR A 57 -10.81 4.46 -0.83
C THR A 57 -11.02 4.33 0.66
N ILE A 58 -10.65 3.21 1.26
CA ILE A 58 -10.84 3.04 2.70
C ILE A 58 -9.71 3.72 3.47
N THR A 59 -9.96 3.98 4.75
CA THR A 59 -8.97 4.57 5.64
C THR A 59 -8.19 3.49 6.36
N ILE A 60 -7.10 3.89 7.02
CA ILE A 60 -6.35 2.99 7.90
C ILE A 60 -7.27 2.46 9.01
N GLU A 61 -8.15 3.30 9.54
CA GLU A 61 -9.12 2.86 10.55
C GLU A 61 -9.97 1.71 10.02
N ASP A 62 -10.46 1.84 8.79
CA ASP A 62 -11.23 0.76 8.16
C ASP A 62 -10.39 -0.51 8.02
N ALA A 63 -9.13 -0.35 7.65
CA ALA A 63 -8.24 -1.50 7.51
C ALA A 63 -8.02 -2.21 8.84
N ILE A 64 -7.92 -1.46 9.93
CA ILE A 64 -7.80 -2.03 11.26
C ILE A 64 -9.05 -2.84 11.61
N HIS A 65 -10.21 -2.24 11.44
CA HIS A 65 -11.47 -2.85 11.90
C HIS A 65 -12.00 -3.93 10.98
N LYS A 66 -11.78 -3.79 9.67
CA LYS A 66 -12.38 -4.71 8.70
C LYS A 66 -11.40 -5.74 8.16
N PHE A 67 -10.11 -5.44 8.18
CA PHE A 67 -9.10 -6.32 7.61
C PHE A 67 -8.09 -6.83 8.62
N GLY A 68 -8.17 -6.36 9.86
CA GLY A 68 -7.30 -6.84 10.92
C GLY A 68 -5.88 -6.27 10.89
N LEU A 69 -5.70 -5.10 10.29
CA LEU A 69 -4.40 -4.45 10.29
C LEU A 69 -3.94 -4.13 11.71
N LYS A 70 -2.70 -4.45 12.01
CA LYS A 70 -2.13 -4.28 13.35
C LYS A 70 -0.83 -3.51 13.30
N GLU A 71 -0.43 -2.99 14.46
CA GLU A 71 0.86 -2.33 14.63
C GLU A 71 1.99 -3.23 14.15
N ASN A 72 2.89 -2.66 13.37
CA ASN A 72 4.06 -3.35 12.80
C ASN A 72 3.74 -4.44 11.77
N ASP A 73 2.51 -4.48 11.25
CA ASP A 73 2.20 -5.41 10.17
C ASP A 73 3.00 -5.08 8.93
N LYS A 74 3.27 -6.12 8.15
CA LYS A 74 3.93 -5.98 6.86
C LYS A 74 2.90 -6.17 5.75
N LEU A 75 2.81 -5.15 4.89
CA LEU A 75 1.96 -5.20 3.71
C LEU A 75 2.83 -5.35 2.48
N ALA A 76 2.25 -5.86 1.41
CA ALA A 76 2.93 -5.93 0.13
C ALA A 76 2.40 -4.85 -0.81
N LEU A 77 3.31 -4.21 -1.53
CA LEU A 77 2.96 -3.28 -2.60
C LEU A 77 3.01 -4.06 -3.91
N TRP A 78 1.86 -4.18 -4.55
CA TRP A 78 1.73 -4.91 -5.80
C TRP A 78 1.48 -3.94 -6.94
N ALA A 79 2.15 -4.19 -8.07
CA ALA A 79 1.92 -3.44 -9.29
C ALA A 79 0.95 -4.21 -10.17
N ARG A 80 -0.01 -3.49 -10.74
CA ARG A 80 -1.01 -4.07 -11.64
C ARG A 80 -0.94 -3.30 -12.95
N VAL A 81 -0.87 -4.02 -14.06
CA VAL A 81 -0.91 -3.38 -15.35
C VAL A 81 -2.34 -2.92 -15.62
N VAL A 82 -2.49 -1.66 -16.00
CA VAL A 82 -3.78 -1.05 -16.24
C VAL A 82 -3.97 -0.88 -17.73
N GLY A 83 -5.18 -1.11 -18.20
CA GLY A 83 -5.53 -0.88 -19.58
C GLY A 83 -4.92 -1.88 -20.53
N GLY A 84 -4.79 -3.00 -20.18
CA GLY A 84 -4.16 -4.04 -20.96
C GLY A 84 -4.66 -4.16 -22.34
N ILE A 85 -4.42 -4.73 -23.08
CA ILE A 85 -4.71 -4.94 -24.28
C ILE A 85 -5.31 -5.52 -24.85
#